data_dd55f2136df5256fc6f1559c6ceaaef5
#
_entry.id   dd55f2136df5256fc6f1559c6ceaaef5
#
_cell.length_a   1.000
_cell.length_b   1.000
_cell.length_c   1.000
_cell.angle_alpha   90.00
_cell.angle_beta   90.00
_cell.angle_gamma   90.00
#
_symmetry.space_group_name_H-M   'P 1'
#
loop_
_entity.id
_entity.type
_entity.pdbx_description
1 polymer ?
#
loop_
_entity_poly.entity_id
_entity_poly.type
_entity_poly.pdbx_seq_one_letter_code
_entity_poly.pdbx_strand_id
1 'polypeptide(L)'
;MFATMRPRPVLIFLLAASIVGSAAACEPQSPLPPAGETTITTAVTEPVHGLLGGDEFDGTDLDASKWGAYSSTYGNSGGGSRHCLTPDNVEVSGGSLKITSEREQTRCPDGSVLPYSSGFIGSRDAGRYYPLEATFTVRAKVPHGQGIWPAFWLRHRNGAGVAEVDILESFHAQVPGKATQVLHLDGEVNTANRSSWFENPTATPGWHTFSVRIERLDGDRDGSRDDVRFDFSIDGDPTHSYVDLDPKWLWASDPSATWDIALNTAVDGRWVGSPDGELGRLDQIRRCSLRGTYPDCSSTGLRRVDWSKSVVFEVDWVRVEALR
;
A
#
# COMPACT_ATOMS: atom_id res chain seq x y z
N MET A 1 -34.82 -30.56 41.10
CA MET A 1 -34.61 -31.90 40.52
C MET A 1 -33.59 -31.70 39.37
N PHE A 2 -32.30 -31.81 39.70
CA PHE A 2 -31.21 -31.57 38.73
C PHE A 2 -30.67 -32.93 38.27
N ALA A 3 -30.72 -33.17 36.98
CA ALA A 3 -30.17 -34.37 36.36
C ALA A 3 -28.72 -34.09 35.91
N THR A 4 -27.79 -34.82 36.49
CA THR A 4 -26.37 -34.80 36.15
C THR A 4 -26.11 -35.74 34.98
N MET A 5 -25.63 -35.18 33.87
CA MET A 5 -25.10 -35.97 32.72
C MET A 5 -23.61 -36.24 32.97
N ARG A 6 -23.24 -37.52 32.91
CA ARG A 6 -21.86 -38.02 32.97
C ARG A 6 -21.26 -38.05 31.53
N PRO A 7 -19.97 -37.70 31.36
CA PRO A 7 -19.31 -37.78 30.06
C PRO A 7 -18.91 -39.24 29.74
N ARG A 8 -19.02 -39.59 28.47
CA ARG A 8 -18.57 -40.88 27.88
C ARG A 8 -17.08 -40.79 27.53
N PRO A 9 -16.29 -41.86 27.69
CA PRO A 9 -14.90 -41.90 27.31
C PRO A 9 -14.72 -42.04 25.79
N VAL A 10 -13.81 -41.27 25.20
CA VAL A 10 -13.36 -41.41 23.82
C VAL A 10 -12.19 -42.39 23.78
N LEU A 11 -12.34 -43.42 23.00
CA LEU A 11 -11.31 -44.45 22.77
C LEU A 11 -10.39 -43.98 21.64
N ILE A 12 -9.10 -43.76 21.95
CA ILE A 12 -8.10 -43.41 20.97
C ILE A 12 -7.43 -44.68 20.47
N PHE A 13 -7.59 -44.97 19.18
CA PHE A 13 -6.81 -46.02 18.50
C PHE A 13 -5.48 -45.47 18.02
N LEU A 14 -4.39 -46.01 18.59
CA LEU A 14 -3.03 -45.80 18.11
C LEU A 14 -2.75 -46.79 16.98
N LEU A 15 -2.61 -46.31 15.74
CA LEU A 15 -2.03 -47.06 14.61
C LEU A 15 -0.52 -46.87 14.61
N ALA A 16 0.22 -47.97 14.84
CA ALA A 16 1.67 -47.99 14.64
C ALA A 16 1.92 -48.29 13.15
N ALA A 17 2.58 -47.32 12.47
CA ALA A 17 3.07 -47.52 11.12
C ALA A 17 4.55 -47.90 11.16
N SER A 18 4.85 -49.10 10.69
CA SER A 18 6.25 -49.57 10.54
C SER A 18 6.89 -48.97 9.31
N ILE A 19 7.98 -48.22 9.49
CA ILE A 19 8.78 -47.70 8.39
C ILE A 19 9.82 -48.73 8.00
N VAL A 20 9.69 -49.31 6.81
CA VAL A 20 10.72 -50.10 6.17
C VAL A 20 11.66 -49.17 5.41
N GLY A 21 12.87 -49.05 5.86
CA GLY A 21 13.88 -48.25 5.18
C GLY A 21 14.40 -48.94 3.93
N SER A 22 14.25 -48.33 2.77
CA SER A 22 14.97 -48.67 1.54
C SER A 22 16.23 -47.83 1.45
N ALA A 23 17.39 -48.49 1.45
CA ALA A 23 18.69 -47.87 1.13
C ALA A 23 18.73 -47.58 -0.37
N ALA A 24 18.73 -46.31 -0.76
CA ALA A 24 19.00 -45.87 -2.12
C ALA A 24 20.51 -45.77 -2.33
N ALA A 25 21.03 -46.45 -3.33
CA ALA A 25 22.42 -46.39 -3.77
C ALA A 25 22.72 -45.02 -4.40
N CYS A 26 23.89 -44.44 -4.05
CA CYS A 26 24.38 -43.23 -4.72
C CYS A 26 24.82 -43.56 -6.16
N GLU A 27 24.15 -43.04 -7.14
CA GLU A 27 24.67 -42.96 -8.50
C GLU A 27 25.60 -41.74 -8.65
N PRO A 28 26.69 -41.85 -9.43
CA PRO A 28 27.58 -40.72 -9.67
C PRO A 28 26.93 -39.66 -10.54
N GLN A 29 26.92 -38.41 -10.05
CA GLN A 29 26.41 -37.26 -10.80
C GLN A 29 27.28 -36.96 -12.02
N SER A 30 26.61 -36.79 -13.17
CA SER A 30 27.24 -36.30 -14.41
C SER A 30 27.72 -34.83 -14.23
N PRO A 31 28.82 -34.44 -14.90
CA PRO A 31 29.33 -33.08 -14.80
C PRO A 31 28.32 -32.05 -15.35
N LEU A 32 28.19 -30.92 -14.64
CA LEU A 32 27.36 -29.78 -15.03
C LEU A 32 27.82 -29.24 -16.41
N PRO A 33 26.92 -28.86 -17.28
CA PRO A 33 27.25 -28.17 -18.52
C PRO A 33 27.87 -26.79 -18.22
N PRO A 34 28.76 -26.27 -19.13
CA PRO A 34 29.38 -24.96 -18.94
C PRO A 34 28.32 -23.88 -18.85
N ALA A 35 28.56 -22.87 -18.00
CA ALA A 35 27.70 -21.71 -17.81
C ALA A 35 27.48 -21.03 -19.17
N GLY A 36 26.26 -21.13 -19.68
CA GLY A 36 25.83 -20.40 -20.86
C GLY A 36 25.82 -18.91 -20.57
N GLU A 37 26.30 -18.13 -21.51
CA GLU A 37 26.19 -16.66 -21.50
C GLU A 37 24.74 -16.28 -21.29
N THR A 38 24.48 -15.57 -20.18
CA THR A 38 23.18 -14.98 -19.92
C THR A 38 23.00 -13.82 -20.87
N THR A 39 22.36 -14.08 -22.00
CA THR A 39 21.85 -13.01 -22.86
C THR A 39 20.81 -12.25 -22.06
N ILE A 40 21.13 -11.04 -21.63
CA ILE A 40 20.15 -10.12 -21.05
C ILE A 40 19.21 -9.76 -22.20
N THR A 41 18.12 -10.49 -22.30
CA THR A 41 16.99 -10.11 -23.14
C THR A 41 16.33 -8.93 -22.43
N THR A 42 16.59 -7.72 -22.89
CA THR A 42 15.73 -6.58 -22.56
C THR A 42 14.32 -6.98 -22.99
N ALA A 43 13.46 -7.21 -22.00
CA ALA A 43 12.06 -7.45 -22.26
C ALA A 43 11.52 -6.17 -22.92
N VAL A 44 11.30 -6.25 -24.23
CA VAL A 44 10.49 -5.25 -24.93
C VAL A 44 9.10 -5.42 -24.37
N THR A 45 8.72 -4.54 -23.46
CA THR A 45 7.36 -4.47 -22.93
C THR A 45 6.46 -4.07 -24.10
N GLU A 46 5.62 -5.00 -24.54
CA GLU A 46 4.54 -4.70 -25.49
C GLU A 46 3.75 -3.50 -24.96
N PRO A 47 3.37 -2.53 -25.80
CA PRO A 47 2.60 -1.39 -25.37
C PRO A 47 1.29 -1.87 -24.73
N VAL A 48 1.07 -1.51 -23.48
CA VAL A 48 -0.17 -1.84 -22.76
C VAL A 48 -1.31 -1.10 -23.45
N HIS A 49 -2.17 -1.83 -24.14
CA HIS A 49 -3.32 -1.27 -24.82
C HIS A 49 -4.26 -0.62 -23.79
N GLY A 50 -4.55 0.68 -24.00
CA GLY A 50 -5.42 1.42 -23.11
C GLY A 50 -4.69 2.19 -21.99
N LEU A 51 -3.35 2.26 -22.02
CA LEU A 51 -2.58 3.07 -21.09
C LEU A 51 -2.89 4.55 -21.28
N LEU A 52 -3.43 5.19 -20.24
CA LEU A 52 -3.72 6.62 -20.19
C LEU A 52 -2.55 7.44 -19.63
N GLY A 53 -1.65 6.77 -18.90
CA GLY A 53 -0.49 7.38 -18.29
C GLY A 53 0.08 6.59 -17.14
N GLY A 54 0.92 7.24 -16.35
CA GLY A 54 1.72 6.65 -15.29
C GLY A 54 3.21 6.75 -15.59
N ASP A 55 4.01 5.89 -14.98
CA ASP A 55 5.46 5.88 -15.13
C ASP A 55 6.03 4.50 -14.85
N GLU A 56 6.96 4.04 -15.69
CA GLU A 56 7.69 2.79 -15.49
C GLU A 56 8.99 3.01 -14.69
N PHE A 57 9.35 4.26 -14.39
CA PHE A 57 10.54 4.66 -13.64
C PHE A 57 11.86 4.04 -14.15
N ASP A 58 11.94 3.82 -15.45
CA ASP A 58 13.10 3.22 -16.15
C ASP A 58 14.23 4.22 -16.45
N GLY A 59 14.02 5.50 -16.10
CA GLY A 59 15.00 6.57 -16.23
C GLY A 59 16.06 6.59 -15.12
N THR A 60 16.81 7.69 -15.10
CA THR A 60 17.82 8.00 -14.07
C THR A 60 17.40 9.15 -13.16
N ASP A 61 16.33 9.86 -13.52
CA ASP A 61 15.83 11.03 -12.83
C ASP A 61 14.30 10.99 -12.81
N LEU A 62 13.70 11.65 -11.83
CA LEU A 62 12.25 11.83 -11.78
C LEU A 62 11.78 12.65 -12.99
N ASP A 63 10.86 12.11 -13.78
CA ASP A 63 10.29 12.80 -14.93
C ASP A 63 9.43 13.99 -14.48
N ALA A 64 9.99 15.20 -14.53
CA ALA A 64 9.31 16.42 -14.13
C ALA A 64 8.09 16.77 -15.00
N SER A 65 7.90 16.11 -16.16
CA SER A 65 6.67 16.23 -16.94
C SER A 65 5.52 15.39 -16.40
N LYS A 66 5.80 14.45 -15.47
CA LYS A 66 4.83 13.54 -14.88
C LYS A 66 4.64 13.79 -13.37
N TRP A 67 5.71 14.19 -12.67
CA TRP A 67 5.77 14.27 -11.22
C TRP A 67 6.45 15.53 -10.71
N GLY A 68 5.96 16.05 -9.60
CA GLY A 68 6.67 17.03 -8.80
C GLY A 68 7.05 16.45 -7.45
N ALA A 69 8.32 16.61 -7.04
CA ALA A 69 8.77 16.24 -5.71
C ALA A 69 8.51 17.39 -4.72
N TYR A 70 8.00 17.06 -3.54
CA TYR A 70 7.65 18.08 -2.53
C TYR A 70 8.85 18.50 -1.68
N SER A 71 8.87 19.80 -1.38
CA SER A 71 9.73 20.40 -0.36
C SER A 71 8.84 21.14 0.64
N SER A 72 8.42 20.46 1.71
CA SER A 72 7.41 21.00 2.65
C SER A 72 7.30 20.18 3.94
N THR A 73 6.40 20.64 4.82
CA THR A 73 5.92 19.91 5.99
C THR A 73 4.48 19.39 5.79
N TYR A 74 4.09 19.15 4.55
CA TYR A 74 2.75 18.65 4.22
C TYR A 74 2.45 17.34 4.94
N GLY A 75 1.23 17.20 5.47
CA GLY A 75 0.80 16.04 6.24
C GLY A 75 1.11 16.11 7.76
N ASN A 76 2.02 16.98 8.20
CA ASN A 76 2.38 17.09 9.61
C ASN A 76 1.25 17.66 10.48
N SER A 77 0.45 18.58 9.94
CA SER A 77 -0.58 19.29 10.71
C SER A 77 -1.76 18.40 11.13
N GLY A 78 -2.19 17.48 10.28
CA GLY A 78 -3.34 16.61 10.54
C GLY A 78 -3.03 15.39 11.42
N GLY A 79 -1.96 14.69 11.10
CA GLY A 79 -1.54 13.43 11.75
C GLY A 79 -0.56 13.60 12.90
N GLY A 80 0.04 14.78 13.07
CA GLY A 80 1.12 15.03 14.02
C GLY A 80 2.43 14.36 13.61
N SER A 81 2.59 14.03 12.34
CA SER A 81 3.84 13.52 11.78
C SER A 81 4.98 14.51 11.98
N ARG A 82 6.22 14.04 12.06
CA ARG A 82 7.38 14.89 12.37
C ARG A 82 8.51 14.69 11.37
N HIS A 83 8.20 14.84 10.08
CA HIS A 83 9.17 14.73 9.00
C HIS A 83 9.15 15.94 8.07
N CYS A 84 10.30 16.26 7.50
CA CYS A 84 10.39 17.16 6.35
C CYS A 84 10.24 16.33 5.07
N LEU A 85 9.46 16.82 4.13
CA LEU A 85 9.48 16.32 2.77
C LEU A 85 10.58 17.06 2.01
N THR A 86 11.48 16.32 1.42
CA THR A 86 12.58 16.87 0.61
C THR A 86 12.70 16.10 -0.72
N PRO A 87 13.04 16.82 -1.83
CA PRO A 87 13.32 16.14 -3.10
C PRO A 87 14.53 15.18 -3.01
N ASP A 88 15.46 15.40 -2.09
CA ASP A 88 16.64 14.55 -1.88
C ASP A 88 16.26 13.14 -1.40
N ASN A 89 15.05 12.97 -0.85
CA ASN A 89 14.49 11.69 -0.47
C ASN A 89 13.73 10.97 -1.61
N VAL A 90 13.85 11.48 -2.85
CA VAL A 90 13.22 10.91 -4.03
C VAL A 90 14.28 10.62 -5.08
N GLU A 91 14.43 9.36 -5.47
CA GLU A 91 15.41 8.91 -6.45
C GLU A 91 14.75 7.97 -7.46
N VAL A 92 15.09 8.12 -8.74
CA VAL A 92 14.79 7.11 -9.77
C VAL A 92 16.10 6.49 -10.19
N SER A 93 16.26 5.20 -9.91
CA SER A 93 17.48 4.47 -10.26
C SER A 93 17.23 2.96 -10.30
N GLY A 94 17.95 2.26 -11.18
CA GLY A 94 17.86 0.81 -11.28
C GLY A 94 16.48 0.30 -11.71
N GLY A 95 15.72 1.12 -12.46
CA GLY A 95 14.39 0.78 -12.95
C GLY A 95 13.28 0.90 -11.89
N SER A 96 13.45 1.75 -10.89
CA SER A 96 12.41 2.00 -9.88
C SER A 96 12.53 3.39 -9.27
N LEU A 97 11.40 3.91 -8.80
CA LEU A 97 11.33 5.05 -7.90
C LEU A 97 11.62 4.58 -6.47
N LYS A 98 12.43 5.34 -5.75
CA LYS A 98 12.73 5.14 -4.33
C LYS A 98 12.32 6.37 -3.54
N ILE A 99 11.36 6.20 -2.65
CA ILE A 99 10.98 7.21 -1.66
C ILE A 99 11.62 6.78 -0.34
N THR A 100 12.63 7.51 0.07
CA THR A 100 13.47 7.18 1.20
C THR A 100 13.04 7.96 2.43
N SER A 101 12.96 7.30 3.58
CA SER A 101 12.78 7.97 4.88
C SER A 101 14.02 7.78 5.71
N GLU A 102 14.48 8.84 6.36
CA GLU A 102 15.72 8.86 7.12
C GLU A 102 15.51 9.49 8.50
N ARG A 103 16.29 9.00 9.44
CA ARG A 103 16.35 9.56 10.80
C ARG A 103 17.48 10.56 10.89
N GLU A 104 17.17 11.79 10.55
CA GLU A 104 18.11 12.90 10.60
C GLU A 104 17.43 14.22 10.95
N GLN A 105 18.18 15.10 11.62
CA GLN A 105 17.69 16.44 11.94
C GLN A 105 17.69 17.30 10.66
N THR A 106 16.50 17.48 10.09
CA THR A 106 16.32 18.17 8.81
C THR A 106 15.66 19.52 9.02
N ARG A 107 16.25 20.58 8.44
CA ARG A 107 15.63 21.91 8.38
C ARG A 107 14.64 21.97 7.25
N CYS A 108 13.39 22.21 7.60
CA CYS A 108 12.28 22.29 6.65
C CYS A 108 12.16 23.69 6.04
N PRO A 109 11.47 23.85 4.90
CA PRO A 109 11.28 25.14 4.22
C PRO A 109 10.58 26.19 5.08
N ASP A 110 9.73 25.80 6.03
CA ASP A 110 9.07 26.69 6.98
C ASP A 110 9.98 27.14 8.14
N GLY A 111 11.25 26.68 8.15
CA GLY A 111 12.25 27.00 9.16
C GLY A 111 12.24 26.07 10.36
N SER A 112 11.27 25.17 10.49
CA SER A 112 11.26 24.14 11.54
C SER A 112 12.42 23.17 11.37
N VAL A 113 12.81 22.49 12.47
CA VAL A 113 13.79 21.40 12.43
C VAL A 113 13.11 20.16 12.95
N LEU A 114 13.00 19.16 12.10
CA LEU A 114 12.30 17.91 12.40
C LEU A 114 13.26 16.72 12.43
N PRO A 115 12.95 15.66 13.21
CA PRO A 115 13.87 14.56 13.45
C PRO A 115 13.95 13.54 12.31
N TYR A 116 13.14 13.70 11.29
CA TYR A 116 13.09 12.80 10.14
C TYR A 116 12.98 13.59 8.84
N SER A 117 13.52 13.03 7.76
CA SER A 117 13.24 13.41 6.39
C SER A 117 12.49 12.31 5.67
N SER A 118 11.75 12.65 4.61
CA SER A 118 11.05 11.69 3.74
C SER A 118 10.76 12.30 2.38
N GLY A 119 10.27 11.46 1.45
CA GLY A 119 9.89 11.87 0.11
C GLY A 119 8.39 11.87 -0.12
N PHE A 120 7.96 12.72 -1.05
CA PHE A 120 6.60 12.78 -1.59
C PHE A 120 6.68 13.23 -3.05
N ILE A 121 5.99 12.52 -3.95
CA ILE A 121 5.75 12.98 -5.31
C ILE A 121 4.27 13.07 -5.60
N GLY A 122 3.89 14.03 -6.44
CA GLY A 122 2.51 14.22 -6.87
C GLY A 122 2.42 14.53 -8.36
N SER A 123 1.46 13.93 -9.05
CA SER A 123 1.23 14.19 -10.48
C SER A 123 0.63 15.58 -10.72
N ARG A 124 -0.08 16.13 -9.73
CA ARG A 124 -0.67 17.48 -9.77
C ARG A 124 0.39 18.55 -9.96
N ASP A 125 1.54 18.39 -9.36
CA ASP A 125 2.59 19.43 -9.36
C ASP A 125 3.31 19.49 -10.71
N ALA A 126 3.17 18.45 -11.53
CA ALA A 126 3.53 18.45 -12.95
C ALA A 126 2.35 18.79 -13.88
N GLY A 127 1.19 19.19 -13.31
CA GLY A 127 -0.02 19.47 -14.09
C GLY A 127 -0.66 18.24 -14.72
N ARG A 128 -0.36 17.03 -14.22
CA ARG A 128 -0.92 15.76 -14.72
C ARG A 128 -2.14 15.34 -13.93
N TYR A 129 -3.22 15.08 -14.66
CA TYR A 129 -4.49 14.64 -14.14
C TYR A 129 -5.02 13.51 -15.01
N TYR A 130 -5.78 12.63 -14.42
CA TYR A 130 -6.31 11.41 -15.04
C TYR A 130 -7.83 11.41 -14.97
N PRO A 131 -8.50 10.78 -15.95
CA PRO A 131 -9.97 10.75 -15.98
C PRO A 131 -10.54 10.06 -14.75
N LEU A 132 -11.78 10.39 -14.41
CA LEU A 132 -12.50 9.78 -13.30
C LEU A 132 -12.61 8.27 -13.49
N GLU A 133 -13.01 7.83 -14.69
CA GLU A 133 -13.17 6.42 -15.03
C GLU A 133 -11.86 5.84 -15.56
N ALA A 134 -11.17 5.11 -14.69
CA ALA A 134 -9.92 4.42 -15.02
C ALA A 134 -9.59 3.33 -14.00
N THR A 135 -8.60 2.52 -14.31
CA THR A 135 -7.93 1.65 -13.36
C THR A 135 -6.58 2.26 -13.00
N PHE A 136 -6.34 2.46 -11.71
CA PHE A 136 -5.08 2.96 -11.15
C PHE A 136 -4.37 1.82 -10.45
N THR A 137 -3.13 1.56 -10.84
CA THR A 137 -2.34 0.46 -10.27
C THR A 137 -0.92 0.92 -9.97
N VAL A 138 -0.40 0.49 -8.83
CA VAL A 138 1.01 0.60 -8.47
C VAL A 138 1.60 -0.80 -8.25
N ARG A 139 2.84 -1.02 -8.69
CA ARG A 139 3.64 -2.18 -8.30
C ARG A 139 4.75 -1.70 -7.38
N ALA A 140 4.76 -2.20 -6.15
CA ALA A 140 5.65 -1.67 -5.13
C ALA A 140 6.16 -2.73 -4.15
N LYS A 141 7.35 -2.47 -3.58
CA LYS A 141 7.84 -3.08 -2.33
C LYS A 141 7.57 -2.10 -1.20
N VAL A 142 6.72 -2.52 -0.29
CA VAL A 142 6.21 -1.68 0.79
C VAL A 142 7.04 -1.89 2.05
N PRO A 143 7.69 -0.84 2.60
CA PRO A 143 8.40 -0.96 3.85
C PRO A 143 7.43 -1.13 5.03
N HIS A 144 7.90 -1.78 6.08
CA HIS A 144 7.15 -1.99 7.31
C HIS A 144 7.94 -1.56 8.52
N GLY A 145 7.25 -0.95 9.45
CA GLY A 145 7.83 -0.62 10.72
C GLY A 145 6.95 0.36 11.50
N GLN A 146 7.17 0.42 12.82
CA GLN A 146 6.46 1.37 13.64
C GLN A 146 6.83 2.80 13.23
N GLY A 147 5.81 3.64 13.07
CA GLY A 147 5.99 5.05 12.73
C GLY A 147 6.28 5.30 11.25
N ILE A 148 6.15 4.29 10.39
CA ILE A 148 6.29 4.41 8.93
C ILE A 148 4.93 4.22 8.26
N TRP A 149 4.61 5.13 7.32
CA TRP A 149 3.33 5.14 6.62
C TRP A 149 3.53 5.44 5.12
N PRO A 150 3.91 4.43 4.32
CA PRO A 150 3.91 4.54 2.87
C PRO A 150 2.47 4.53 2.34
N ALA A 151 2.23 5.34 1.31
CA ALA A 151 0.92 5.47 0.68
C ALA A 151 1.02 5.68 -0.84
N PHE A 152 0.04 5.10 -1.54
CA PHE A 152 -0.32 5.40 -2.92
C PHE A 152 -1.81 5.70 -2.96
N TRP A 153 -2.15 6.94 -3.37
CA TRP A 153 -3.49 7.47 -3.21
C TRP A 153 -3.85 8.51 -4.26
N LEU A 154 -5.14 8.77 -4.40
CA LEU A 154 -5.71 9.70 -5.37
C LEU A 154 -6.42 10.84 -4.67
N ARG A 155 -6.28 12.05 -5.22
CA ARG A 155 -7.02 13.23 -4.82
C ARG A 155 -7.92 13.69 -5.95
N HIS A 156 -9.17 13.95 -5.62
CA HIS A 156 -10.14 14.44 -6.57
C HIS A 156 -9.91 15.92 -6.91
N ARG A 157 -10.19 16.27 -8.14
CA ARG A 157 -10.14 17.64 -8.63
C ARG A 157 -11.37 17.98 -9.45
N ASN A 158 -11.77 19.28 -9.41
CA ASN A 158 -12.89 19.83 -10.15
C ASN A 158 -14.25 19.20 -9.79
N GLY A 159 -14.41 18.74 -8.56
CA GLY A 159 -15.69 18.29 -8.03
C GLY A 159 -16.32 19.25 -7.04
N ALA A 160 -17.53 18.94 -6.61
CA ALA A 160 -18.28 19.73 -5.66
C ALA A 160 -17.78 19.60 -4.22
N GLY A 161 -17.16 18.48 -3.89
CA GLY A 161 -16.71 18.13 -2.54
C GLY A 161 -15.27 17.64 -2.52
N VAL A 162 -14.94 16.98 -1.42
CA VAL A 162 -13.61 16.38 -1.22
C VAL A 162 -13.74 14.87 -1.36
N ALA A 163 -12.93 14.30 -2.25
CA ALA A 163 -12.77 12.87 -2.33
C ALA A 163 -11.28 12.50 -2.36
N GLU A 164 -10.95 11.42 -1.63
CA GLU A 164 -9.64 10.80 -1.57
C GLU A 164 -9.80 9.29 -1.63
N VAL A 165 -8.95 8.64 -2.41
CA VAL A 165 -8.96 7.19 -2.58
C VAL A 165 -7.59 6.65 -2.21
N ASP A 166 -7.48 6.01 -1.06
CA ASP A 166 -6.24 5.40 -0.60
C ASP A 166 -6.18 3.96 -1.13
N ILE A 167 -5.41 3.75 -2.19
CA ILE A 167 -5.26 2.45 -2.85
C ILE A 167 -4.31 1.57 -2.04
N LEU A 168 -3.31 2.18 -1.43
CA LEU A 168 -2.36 1.54 -0.54
C LEU A 168 -2.02 2.49 0.60
N GLU A 169 -2.31 2.08 1.82
CA GLU A 169 -1.72 2.64 3.03
C GLU A 169 -1.18 1.51 3.90
N SER A 170 0.08 1.57 4.30
CA SER A 170 0.67 0.57 5.18
C SER A 170 1.28 1.21 6.42
N PHE A 171 0.52 1.21 7.51
CA PHE A 171 0.92 1.76 8.81
C PHE A 171 0.82 0.73 9.94
N HIS A 172 0.77 -0.56 9.57
CA HIS A 172 0.58 -1.65 10.53
C HIS A 172 1.90 -2.24 10.98
N ALA A 173 2.57 -1.57 11.89
CA ALA A 173 3.87 -2.01 12.42
C ALA A 173 3.86 -3.42 13.00
N GLN A 174 2.69 -3.92 13.41
CA GLN A 174 2.55 -5.19 14.11
C GLN A 174 2.14 -6.34 13.23
N VAL A 175 1.60 -6.05 12.07
CA VAL A 175 1.14 -7.05 11.13
C VAL A 175 1.76 -6.72 9.77
N PRO A 176 3.00 -7.17 9.55
CA PRO A 176 3.64 -7.03 8.26
C PRO A 176 2.74 -7.56 7.15
N GLY A 177 2.77 -6.92 6.00
CA GLY A 177 1.98 -7.34 4.86
C GLY A 177 0.50 -7.00 4.94
N LYS A 178 0.11 -6.02 5.75
CA LYS A 178 -1.25 -5.45 5.70
C LYS A 178 -1.25 -4.09 5.05
N ALA A 179 -2.16 -3.91 4.11
CA ALA A 179 -2.59 -2.61 3.61
C ALA A 179 -3.98 -2.25 4.15
N THR A 180 -4.23 -0.98 4.23
CA THR A 180 -5.57 -0.41 4.33
C THR A 180 -5.89 0.23 2.99
N GLN A 181 -7.09 -0.02 2.48
CA GLN A 181 -7.66 0.63 1.31
C GLN A 181 -8.87 1.41 1.80
N VAL A 182 -8.91 2.72 1.56
CA VAL A 182 -9.86 3.64 2.20
C VAL A 182 -10.46 4.59 1.18
N LEU A 183 -11.71 4.96 1.40
CA LEU A 183 -12.38 6.05 0.71
C LEU A 183 -12.73 7.13 1.73
N HIS A 184 -12.33 8.37 1.43
CA HIS A 184 -12.75 9.56 2.15
C HIS A 184 -13.62 10.37 1.19
N LEU A 185 -14.94 10.23 1.32
CA LEU A 185 -15.91 10.82 0.43
C LEU A 185 -16.83 11.75 1.23
N ASP A 186 -16.98 12.99 0.78
CA ASP A 186 -17.88 13.99 1.36
C ASP A 186 -17.73 14.24 2.88
N GLY A 187 -16.52 14.00 3.40
CA GLY A 187 -16.22 14.10 4.82
C GLY A 187 -16.53 12.83 5.62
N GLU A 188 -17.05 11.80 4.97
CA GLU A 188 -17.23 10.48 5.55
C GLU A 188 -16.01 9.60 5.29
N VAL A 189 -15.69 8.72 6.23
CA VAL A 189 -14.60 7.76 6.11
C VAL A 189 -15.19 6.37 5.90
N ASN A 190 -15.18 5.91 4.66
CA ASN A 190 -15.52 4.55 4.33
C ASN A 190 -14.29 3.66 4.43
N THR A 191 -14.09 3.09 5.61
CA THR A 191 -12.98 2.15 5.84
C THR A 191 -13.35 0.82 5.22
N ALA A 192 -13.14 0.74 3.93
CA ALA A 192 -13.52 -0.42 3.22
C ALA A 192 -12.67 -1.63 3.56
N ASN A 193 -11.36 -1.54 3.63
CA ASN A 193 -10.67 -2.80 3.80
C ASN A 193 -9.25 -2.77 4.37
N ARG A 194 -8.99 -3.81 5.14
CA ARG A 194 -7.70 -4.17 5.67
C ARG A 194 -7.30 -5.49 5.05
N SER A 195 -6.76 -5.43 3.86
CA SER A 195 -6.31 -6.61 3.14
C SER A 195 -4.90 -7.00 3.54
N SER A 196 -4.66 -8.30 3.61
CA SER A 196 -3.31 -8.83 3.81
C SER A 196 -2.80 -9.32 2.47
N TRP A 197 -1.56 -8.96 2.11
CA TRP A 197 -0.88 -9.53 0.95
C TRP A 197 0.17 -10.59 1.35
N PHE A 198 0.32 -10.85 2.64
CA PHE A 198 1.15 -11.94 3.14
C PHE A 198 0.32 -12.95 3.91
N GLU A 199 0.43 -14.20 3.54
CA GLU A 199 0.00 -15.31 4.37
C GLU A 199 1.01 -15.59 5.50
N ASN A 200 2.29 -15.30 5.24
CA ASN A 200 3.37 -15.50 6.20
C ASN A 200 3.94 -14.14 6.67
N PRO A 201 3.70 -13.74 7.93
CA PRO A 201 4.20 -12.47 8.45
C PRO A 201 5.73 -12.41 8.61
N THR A 202 6.45 -13.52 8.43
CA THR A 202 7.92 -13.56 8.43
C THR A 202 8.50 -13.47 7.03
N ALA A 203 7.67 -13.48 5.97
CA ALA A 203 8.16 -13.34 4.61
C ALA A 203 8.80 -11.97 4.38
N THR A 204 9.87 -11.96 3.61
CA THR A 204 10.48 -10.71 3.15
C THR A 204 9.50 -10.00 2.21
N PRO A 205 9.27 -8.69 2.38
CA PRO A 205 8.43 -7.93 1.47
C PRO A 205 8.93 -8.08 0.03
N GLY A 206 8.04 -8.53 -0.84
CA GLY A 206 8.27 -8.65 -2.28
C GLY A 206 7.60 -7.52 -3.04
N TRP A 207 7.61 -7.65 -4.36
CA TRP A 207 6.81 -6.82 -5.25
C TRP A 207 5.36 -7.27 -5.24
N HIS A 208 4.44 -6.33 -4.97
CA HIS A 208 3.00 -6.54 -5.01
C HIS A 208 2.32 -5.44 -5.82
N THR A 209 1.17 -5.75 -6.40
CA THR A 209 0.33 -4.78 -7.09
C THR A 209 -0.85 -4.39 -6.23
N PHE A 210 -1.15 -3.09 -6.20
CA PHE A 210 -2.30 -2.52 -5.51
C PHE A 210 -3.09 -1.71 -6.52
N SER A 211 -4.39 -1.94 -6.63
CA SER A 211 -5.19 -1.22 -7.63
C SER A 211 -6.58 -0.87 -7.15
N VAL A 212 -7.15 0.15 -7.81
CA VAL A 212 -8.56 0.48 -7.80
C VAL A 212 -9.04 0.68 -9.22
N ARG A 213 -10.19 0.08 -9.56
CA ARG A 213 -10.96 0.37 -10.76
C ARG A 213 -12.12 1.29 -10.36
N ILE A 214 -12.21 2.44 -11.01
CA ILE A 214 -13.25 3.44 -10.76
C ILE A 214 -14.12 3.53 -11.99
N GLU A 215 -15.44 3.38 -11.84
CA GLU A 215 -16.40 3.34 -12.93
C GLU A 215 -17.69 4.03 -12.55
N ARG A 216 -18.22 4.84 -13.47
CA ARG A 216 -19.59 5.36 -13.36
C ARG A 216 -20.60 4.30 -13.76
N LEU A 217 -21.68 4.23 -13.03
CA LEU A 217 -22.77 3.29 -13.30
C LEU A 217 -24.14 3.92 -12.92
N ASP A 218 -25.19 3.25 -13.35
CA ASP A 218 -26.58 3.51 -12.91
C ASP A 218 -26.88 2.47 -11.82
N GLY A 219 -26.37 2.72 -10.62
CA GLY A 219 -26.42 1.76 -9.51
C GLY A 219 -27.77 1.73 -8.82
N ASP A 220 -28.46 2.85 -8.74
CA ASP A 220 -29.80 2.96 -8.18
C ASP A 220 -30.92 2.70 -9.22
N ARG A 221 -30.55 2.58 -10.52
CA ARG A 221 -31.42 2.27 -11.65
C ARG A 221 -32.46 3.35 -11.96
N ASP A 222 -32.08 4.59 -11.77
CA ASP A 222 -32.93 5.75 -12.11
C ASP A 222 -32.78 6.18 -13.59
N GLY A 223 -31.84 5.58 -14.33
CA GLY A 223 -31.54 5.83 -15.73
C GLY A 223 -30.39 6.82 -15.97
N SER A 224 -29.73 7.30 -14.92
CA SER A 224 -28.51 8.11 -15.02
C SER A 224 -27.27 7.28 -14.68
N ARG A 225 -26.07 7.75 -15.11
CA ARG A 225 -24.78 7.15 -14.74
C ARG A 225 -24.02 8.11 -13.84
N ASP A 226 -24.61 8.45 -12.72
CA ASP A 226 -24.09 9.38 -11.73
C ASP A 226 -23.57 8.74 -10.47
N ASP A 227 -23.81 7.45 -10.29
CA ASP A 227 -23.18 6.65 -9.22
C ASP A 227 -21.75 6.28 -9.58
N VAL A 228 -20.91 6.04 -8.57
CA VAL A 228 -19.53 5.67 -8.76
C VAL A 228 -19.19 4.39 -8.00
N ARG A 229 -18.62 3.42 -8.71
CA ARG A 229 -18.12 2.17 -8.13
C ARG A 229 -16.61 2.20 -8.03
N PHE A 230 -16.11 1.74 -6.89
CA PHE A 230 -14.69 1.54 -6.58
C PHE A 230 -14.44 0.05 -6.31
N ASP A 231 -13.70 -0.61 -7.18
CA ASP A 231 -13.32 -2.01 -7.02
C ASP A 231 -11.82 -2.09 -6.71
N PHE A 232 -11.48 -2.50 -5.50
CA PHE A 232 -10.09 -2.62 -5.04
C PHE A 232 -9.56 -4.04 -5.21
N SER A 233 -8.25 -4.15 -5.50
CA SER A 233 -7.57 -5.45 -5.54
C SER A 233 -6.11 -5.36 -5.07
N ILE A 234 -5.55 -6.52 -4.67
CA ILE A 234 -4.13 -6.72 -4.39
C ILE A 234 -3.69 -7.96 -5.15
N ASP A 235 -2.61 -7.84 -5.93
CA ASP A 235 -2.07 -8.90 -6.80
C ASP A 235 -3.13 -9.50 -7.77
N GLY A 236 -4.10 -8.67 -8.15
CA GLY A 236 -5.22 -9.06 -9.00
C GLY A 236 -6.39 -9.70 -8.25
N ASP A 237 -6.23 -10.06 -7.00
CA ASP A 237 -7.30 -10.63 -6.18
C ASP A 237 -8.22 -9.50 -5.64
N PRO A 238 -9.54 -9.55 -5.88
CA PRO A 238 -10.46 -8.56 -5.35
C PRO A 238 -10.45 -8.53 -3.83
N THR A 239 -10.38 -7.33 -3.26
CA THR A 239 -10.37 -7.12 -1.82
C THR A 239 -11.64 -6.46 -1.32
N HIS A 240 -12.14 -5.48 -2.06
CA HIS A 240 -13.32 -4.73 -1.70
C HIS A 240 -13.98 -4.08 -2.92
N SER A 241 -15.30 -3.90 -2.84
CA SER A 241 -16.09 -3.11 -3.78
C SER A 241 -17.03 -2.20 -3.01
N TYR A 242 -17.11 -0.95 -3.43
CA TYR A 242 -17.99 0.06 -2.85
C TYR A 242 -18.69 0.83 -3.97
N VAL A 243 -19.97 1.12 -3.77
CA VAL A 243 -20.75 1.95 -4.68
C VAL A 243 -21.25 3.16 -3.89
N ASP A 244 -20.87 4.34 -4.35
CA ASP A 244 -21.42 5.60 -3.86
C ASP A 244 -22.62 5.96 -4.73
N LEU A 245 -23.79 5.90 -4.12
CA LEU A 245 -25.06 6.32 -4.71
C LEU A 245 -25.29 7.78 -4.34
N ASP A 246 -25.37 8.67 -5.28
CA ASP A 246 -25.48 10.12 -5.09
C ASP A 246 -24.17 10.75 -4.50
N PRO A 247 -23.01 10.60 -5.20
CA PRO A 247 -21.74 11.17 -4.75
C PRO A 247 -21.76 12.70 -4.76
N LYS A 248 -21.86 13.31 -3.58
CA LYS A 248 -21.91 14.77 -3.41
C LYS A 248 -20.60 15.47 -3.76
N TRP A 249 -19.49 14.73 -3.75
CA TRP A 249 -18.17 15.20 -4.16
C TRP A 249 -18.03 15.33 -5.68
N LEU A 250 -18.94 14.71 -6.44
CA LEU A 250 -18.94 14.71 -7.90
C LEU A 250 -20.13 15.52 -8.40
N TRP A 251 -19.90 16.48 -9.31
CA TRP A 251 -20.98 17.03 -10.08
C TRP A 251 -21.37 16.04 -11.17
N ALA A 252 -22.58 15.55 -11.12
CA ALA A 252 -23.09 14.51 -12.02
C ALA A 252 -22.89 14.80 -13.52
N SER A 253 -22.82 16.09 -13.89
CA SER A 253 -22.63 16.55 -15.27
C SER A 253 -21.23 17.06 -15.59
N ASP A 254 -20.24 16.94 -14.66
CA ASP A 254 -18.91 17.48 -14.89
C ASP A 254 -17.99 16.43 -15.54
N PRO A 255 -17.76 16.50 -16.89
CA PRO A 255 -16.81 15.61 -17.56
C PRO A 255 -15.34 15.96 -17.24
N SER A 256 -15.09 17.06 -16.53
CA SER A 256 -13.75 17.52 -16.18
C SER A 256 -13.28 17.03 -14.82
N ALA A 257 -14.10 16.27 -14.09
CA ALA A 257 -13.70 15.64 -12.86
C ALA A 257 -12.53 14.68 -13.09
N THR A 258 -11.47 14.88 -12.35
CA THR A 258 -10.20 14.16 -12.55
C THR A 258 -9.55 13.80 -11.22
N TRP A 259 -8.66 12.81 -11.29
CA TRP A 259 -7.79 12.44 -10.19
C TRP A 259 -6.37 12.92 -10.43
N ASP A 260 -5.68 13.31 -9.38
CA ASP A 260 -4.23 13.35 -9.33
C ASP A 260 -3.70 12.25 -8.41
N ILE A 261 -2.49 11.77 -8.71
CA ILE A 261 -1.84 10.67 -8.00
C ILE A 261 -0.82 11.24 -7.02
N ALA A 262 -0.75 10.64 -5.84
CA ALA A 262 0.26 10.92 -4.84
C ALA A 262 0.93 9.64 -4.34
N LEU A 263 2.24 9.71 -4.12
CA LEU A 263 3.09 8.66 -3.55
C LEU A 263 3.98 9.30 -2.47
N ASN A 264 3.96 8.74 -1.28
CA ASN A 264 4.77 9.26 -0.17
C ASN A 264 5.03 8.23 0.91
N THR A 265 5.93 8.56 1.82
CA THR A 265 6.04 7.90 3.12
C THR A 265 5.97 8.95 4.23
N ALA A 266 4.93 8.91 5.04
CA ALA A 266 4.89 9.73 6.25
C ALA A 266 5.64 9.02 7.39
N VAL A 267 6.27 9.81 8.27
CA VAL A 267 7.04 9.29 9.40
C VAL A 267 6.56 9.94 10.68
N ASP A 268 6.39 9.10 11.73
CA ASP A 268 5.91 9.50 13.05
C ASP A 268 4.44 9.98 13.03
N GLY A 269 3.89 10.25 14.19
CA GLY A 269 2.56 10.83 14.32
C GLY A 269 1.60 10.01 15.16
N ARG A 270 0.45 10.63 15.43
CA ARG A 270 -0.57 10.05 16.31
C ARG A 270 -1.19 8.76 15.76
N TRP A 271 -1.23 8.62 14.43
CA TRP A 271 -1.90 7.49 13.79
C TRP A 271 -1.01 6.26 13.72
N VAL A 272 0.26 6.45 13.38
CA VAL A 272 1.23 5.37 13.13
C VAL A 272 2.19 5.16 14.30
N GLY A 273 2.18 6.06 15.27
CA GLY A 273 3.10 6.05 16.41
C GLY A 273 4.48 6.58 16.09
N SER A 274 5.29 6.70 17.12
CA SER A 274 6.67 7.12 16.98
C SER A 274 7.56 5.92 16.64
N PRO A 275 8.53 6.06 15.73
CA PRO A 275 9.48 4.97 15.44
C PRO A 275 10.20 4.40 16.67
N ASP A 276 10.42 5.21 17.69
CA ASP A 276 11.11 4.84 18.93
C ASP A 276 10.21 4.82 20.18
N GLY A 277 8.95 5.18 20.03
CA GLY A 277 8.10 5.49 21.14
C GLY A 277 6.84 4.65 21.22
N GLU A 278 5.76 5.36 21.57
CA GLU A 278 4.45 4.76 21.77
C GLU A 278 3.80 4.32 20.45
N LEU A 279 2.90 3.37 20.55
CA LEU A 279 2.03 2.93 19.47
C LEU A 279 1.16 4.06 18.95
N GLY A 280 0.95 4.08 17.65
CA GLY A 280 -0.05 4.93 17.03
C GLY A 280 -1.46 4.60 17.53
N ARG A 281 -2.34 5.60 17.44
CA ARG A 281 -3.72 5.48 17.90
C ARG A 281 -4.48 4.33 17.22
N LEU A 282 -4.21 4.10 15.96
CA LEU A 282 -4.85 3.02 15.20
C LEU A 282 -4.42 1.64 15.68
N ASP A 283 -3.15 1.47 16.02
CA ASP A 283 -2.65 0.23 16.57
C ASP A 283 -3.15 -0.02 17.99
N GLN A 284 -3.25 1.02 18.81
CA GLN A 284 -3.84 0.94 20.15
C GLN A 284 -5.30 0.52 20.09
N ILE A 285 -6.11 1.17 19.24
CA ILE A 285 -7.53 0.84 19.09
C ILE A 285 -7.71 -0.62 18.66
N ARG A 286 -6.89 -1.10 17.74
CA ARG A 286 -7.01 -2.46 17.21
C ARG A 286 -6.56 -3.54 18.18
N ARG A 287 -5.48 -3.33 18.91
CA ARG A 287 -4.97 -4.30 19.88
C ARG A 287 -5.96 -4.53 20.99
N CYS A 288 -6.58 -3.45 21.46
CA CYS A 288 -7.44 -3.50 22.63
C CYS A 288 -8.91 -3.74 22.31
N SER A 289 -9.37 -3.48 21.06
CA SER A 289 -10.77 -3.67 20.66
C SER A 289 -11.07 -5.07 20.14
N LEU A 290 -10.10 -5.76 19.56
CA LEU A 290 -10.28 -7.11 19.00
C LEU A 290 -9.99 -8.15 20.07
N ARG A 291 -10.89 -8.30 21.03
CA ARG A 291 -10.86 -9.41 21.99
C ARG A 291 -10.86 -10.74 21.25
N GLY A 292 -9.70 -11.36 21.13
CA GLY A 292 -9.57 -12.75 20.68
C GLY A 292 -8.52 -13.05 19.61
N THR A 293 -8.04 -12.07 18.85
CA THR A 293 -7.08 -12.31 17.77
C THR A 293 -5.66 -11.82 18.05
N TYR A 294 -5.48 -10.92 19.02
CA TYR A 294 -4.16 -10.44 19.43
C TYR A 294 -4.10 -10.46 20.95
N PRO A 295 -3.29 -11.34 21.55
CA PRO A 295 -3.28 -11.55 23.01
C PRO A 295 -2.64 -10.42 23.80
N ASP A 296 -2.07 -9.40 23.16
CA ASP A 296 -1.27 -8.43 23.87
C ASP A 296 -1.50 -6.99 23.41
N CYS A 297 -2.06 -6.17 24.31
CA CYS A 297 -2.08 -4.71 24.17
C CYS A 297 -0.72 -4.06 24.49
N SER A 298 0.31 -4.86 24.72
CA SER A 298 1.65 -4.38 25.06
C SER A 298 2.42 -3.90 23.82
N SER A 299 3.44 -3.12 24.06
CA SER A 299 4.41 -2.69 23.04
C SER A 299 5.36 -3.81 22.59
N THR A 300 5.20 -5.03 23.11
CA THR A 300 6.01 -6.18 22.74
C THR A 300 5.54 -6.74 21.39
N GLY A 301 6.49 -7.07 20.50
CA GLY A 301 6.21 -7.59 19.18
C GLY A 301 6.06 -6.55 18.06
N LEU A 302 6.31 -5.25 18.37
CA LEU A 302 6.41 -4.23 17.33
C LEU A 302 7.66 -4.46 16.47
N ARG A 303 7.47 -4.46 15.17
CA ARG A 303 8.59 -4.42 14.26
C ARG A 303 9.14 -3.00 14.22
N ARG A 304 10.24 -2.78 14.93
CA ARG A 304 10.95 -1.51 14.89
C ARG A 304 11.69 -1.36 13.56
N VAL A 305 11.74 -0.14 13.09
CA VAL A 305 12.54 0.22 11.92
C VAL A 305 14.03 0.16 12.31
N ASP A 306 14.85 -0.44 11.46
CA ASP A 306 16.29 -0.37 11.57
C ASP A 306 16.79 0.94 10.95
N TRP A 307 16.89 1.98 11.76
CA TRP A 307 17.38 3.30 11.35
C TRP A 307 18.90 3.38 11.15
N SER A 308 19.63 2.26 11.24
CA SER A 308 21.00 2.19 10.72
C SER A 308 21.04 2.17 9.20
N LYS A 309 19.88 2.01 8.58
CA LYS A 309 19.65 2.04 7.13
C LYS A 309 18.45 2.93 6.84
N SER A 310 18.46 3.53 5.66
CA SER A 310 17.29 4.23 5.13
C SER A 310 16.11 3.27 4.97
N VAL A 311 14.90 3.76 5.21
CA VAL A 311 13.66 3.03 4.94
C VAL A 311 13.18 3.42 3.54
N VAL A 312 13.05 2.45 2.66
CA VAL A 312 12.74 2.71 1.27
C VAL A 312 11.37 2.13 0.90
N PHE A 313 10.49 2.99 0.42
CA PHE A 313 9.30 2.62 -0.34
C PHE A 313 9.71 2.60 -1.82
N GLU A 314 9.83 1.40 -2.39
CA GLU A 314 10.31 1.20 -3.75
C GLU A 314 9.14 0.90 -4.67
N VAL A 315 9.04 1.66 -5.77
CA VAL A 315 7.95 1.55 -6.76
C VAL A 315 8.55 1.20 -8.12
N ASP A 316 8.12 0.07 -8.67
CA ASP A 316 8.54 -0.42 -9.98
C ASP A 316 7.87 0.41 -11.09
N TRP A 317 6.54 0.53 -11.00
CA TRP A 317 5.77 1.33 -11.92
C TRP A 317 4.43 1.80 -11.32
N VAL A 318 3.88 2.85 -11.93
CA VAL A 318 2.49 3.30 -11.79
C VAL A 318 1.84 3.26 -13.15
N ARG A 319 0.64 2.70 -13.27
CA ARG A 319 -0.12 2.65 -14.50
C ARG A 319 -1.54 3.14 -14.30
N VAL A 320 -2.02 3.93 -15.25
CA VAL A 320 -3.42 4.36 -15.34
C VAL A 320 -3.95 3.85 -16.67
N GLU A 321 -4.97 2.99 -16.61
CA GLU A 321 -5.50 2.29 -17.77
C GLU A 321 -6.97 2.62 -17.98
N ALA A 322 -7.37 2.77 -19.26
CA ALA A 322 -8.77 2.93 -19.62
C ALA A 322 -9.59 1.70 -19.21
N LEU A 323 -10.83 1.93 -18.83
CA LEU A 323 -11.79 0.83 -18.61
C LEU A 323 -12.04 0.11 -19.92
N ARG A 324 -12.06 -1.21 -19.88
CA ARG A 324 -12.41 -2.07 -21.02
C ARG A 324 -13.90 -2.39 -21.02
#